data_e03ab2b660b3a429a899876817c25682
#
_entry.id   e03ab2b660b3a429a899876817c25682
#
_cell.length_a   1.000
_cell.length_b   1.000
_cell.length_c   1.000
_cell.angle_alpha   90.00
_cell.angle_beta   90.00
_cell.angle_gamma   90.00
#
_symmetry.space_group_name_H-M   'P 1'
#
loop_
_entity.id
_entity.type
_entity.pdbx_description
1 polymer ?
#
loop_
_entity_poly.entity_id
_entity_poly.type
_entity_poly.pdbx_seq_one_letter_code
_entity_poly.pdbx_strand_id
1 'polypeptide(L)'
;NIFDLKTGKYETVAVIDALAEAPNWEKDGKHLVYNSQGRLYRFNIETKISTQIDSQYCNHCNNDHVLSPDGKHVAVSHHTREDGESRIYTFPIEGGAPTLVTPMAPSYLHGWSPDGSTLAYCAERNGQYDIYTIPVNGGLETQLTDTCGLDDGPEYSPCGKYIWFNSVRSG
;
A
#
# COMPACT_ATOMS: atom_id res chain seq x y z
N ASN A 1 3.22 14.16 -12.48
CA ASN A 1 3.55 13.94 -13.90
C ASN A 1 3.24 12.52 -14.31
N ILE A 2 2.82 12.32 -15.58
CA ILE A 2 2.72 11.01 -16.22
C ILE A 2 3.81 10.95 -17.30
N PHE A 3 4.49 9.81 -17.38
CA PHE A 3 5.46 9.52 -18.43
C PHE A 3 4.84 8.53 -19.43
N ASP A 4 4.74 8.93 -20.70
CA ASP A 4 4.24 8.08 -21.77
C ASP A 4 5.39 7.21 -22.32
N LEU A 5 5.30 5.91 -22.09
CA LEU A 5 6.31 4.94 -22.53
C LEU A 5 6.44 4.83 -24.06
N LYS A 6 5.40 5.16 -24.83
CA LYS A 6 5.42 5.10 -26.30
C LYS A 6 6.08 6.32 -26.92
N THR A 7 5.80 7.50 -26.35
CA THR A 7 6.31 8.77 -26.90
C THR A 7 7.56 9.27 -26.22
N GLY A 8 7.90 8.73 -25.02
CA GLY A 8 9.00 9.17 -24.19
C GLY A 8 8.81 10.59 -23.61
N LYS A 9 7.56 11.05 -23.50
CA LYS A 9 7.24 12.42 -23.05
C LYS A 9 6.62 12.42 -21.67
N TYR A 10 6.89 13.49 -20.93
CA TYR A 10 6.21 13.81 -19.68
C TYR A 10 5.02 14.73 -19.91
N GLU A 11 3.95 14.48 -19.18
CA GLU A 11 2.81 15.38 -19.06
C GLU A 11 2.60 15.72 -17.59
N THR A 12 2.51 17.02 -17.27
CA THR A 12 2.07 17.47 -15.95
C THR A 12 0.55 17.45 -15.89
N VAL A 13 0.00 16.43 -15.26
CA VAL A 13 -1.47 16.24 -15.18
C VAL A 13 -2.13 17.05 -14.07
N ALA A 14 -1.39 17.36 -13.00
CA ALA A 14 -1.83 18.24 -11.91
C ALA A 14 -0.63 18.82 -11.16
N VAL A 15 -0.86 19.95 -10.50
CA VAL A 15 -0.01 20.51 -9.45
C VAL A 15 -0.85 20.54 -8.18
N ILE A 16 -0.37 19.88 -7.13
CA ILE A 16 -1.03 19.80 -5.82
C ILE A 16 -0.21 20.63 -4.85
N ASP A 17 -0.83 21.61 -4.21
CA ASP A 17 -0.17 22.47 -3.22
C ASP A 17 -0.12 21.80 -1.84
N ALA A 18 0.35 20.56 -1.84
CA ALA A 18 0.58 19.74 -0.68
C ALA A 18 1.50 18.57 -1.05
N LEU A 19 2.07 17.89 -0.06
CA LEU A 19 2.77 16.63 -0.32
C LEU A 19 1.78 15.59 -0.87
N ALA A 20 2.06 15.06 -2.05
CA ALA A 20 1.32 13.97 -2.66
C ALA A 20 2.29 12.80 -2.91
N GLU A 21 1.94 11.61 -2.41
CA GLU A 21 2.82 10.46 -2.36
C GLU A 21 2.20 9.23 -3.01
N ALA A 22 3.05 8.37 -3.56
CA ALA A 22 2.75 7.01 -4.02
C ALA A 22 1.50 6.89 -4.91
N PRO A 23 1.40 7.61 -6.04
CA PRO A 23 0.24 7.53 -6.91
C PRO A 23 0.12 6.13 -7.55
N ASN A 24 -1.00 5.46 -7.33
CA ASN A 24 -1.33 4.16 -7.89
C ASN A 24 -2.43 4.29 -8.95
N TRP A 25 -2.24 3.65 -10.12
CA TRP A 25 -3.25 3.61 -11.16
C TRP A 25 -4.42 2.69 -10.80
N GLU A 26 -5.64 3.18 -10.99
CA GLU A 26 -6.79 2.30 -11.08
C GLU A 26 -6.84 1.57 -12.43
N LYS A 27 -7.54 0.44 -12.46
CA LYS A 27 -7.67 -0.39 -13.68
C LYS A 27 -8.38 0.29 -14.84
N ASP A 28 -9.17 1.33 -14.56
CA ASP A 28 -9.90 2.09 -15.57
C ASP A 28 -8.98 2.99 -16.42
N GLY A 29 -7.71 3.17 -15.99
CA GLY A 29 -6.73 4.03 -16.65
C GLY A 29 -7.07 5.52 -16.61
N LYS A 30 -8.04 5.93 -15.80
CA LYS A 30 -8.52 7.30 -15.68
C LYS A 30 -8.32 7.91 -14.31
N HIS A 31 -8.12 7.08 -13.30
CA HIS A 31 -7.95 7.52 -11.92
C HIS A 31 -6.62 7.08 -11.34
N LEU A 32 -6.08 7.96 -10.49
CA LEU A 32 -4.94 7.70 -9.63
C LEU A 32 -5.39 7.79 -8.17
N VAL A 33 -4.99 6.84 -7.35
CA VAL A 33 -5.11 6.95 -5.89
C VAL A 33 -3.78 7.39 -5.33
N TYR A 34 -3.76 8.39 -4.46
CA TYR A 34 -2.55 8.91 -3.84
C TYR A 34 -2.79 9.30 -2.37
N ASN A 35 -1.72 9.32 -1.59
CA ASN A 35 -1.73 9.82 -0.21
C ASN A 35 -1.39 11.32 -0.19
N SER A 36 -2.09 12.05 0.65
CA SER A 36 -1.71 13.40 1.06
C SER A 36 -2.12 13.65 2.51
N GLN A 37 -1.17 14.06 3.34
CA GLN A 37 -1.40 14.38 4.76
C GLN A 37 -2.11 13.24 5.53
N GLY A 38 -1.71 12.00 5.25
CA GLY A 38 -2.26 10.81 5.90
C GLY A 38 -3.63 10.36 5.42
N ARG A 39 -4.14 10.94 4.34
CA ARG A 39 -5.44 10.61 3.74
C ARG A 39 -5.28 10.16 2.30
N LEU A 40 -6.17 9.30 1.82
CA LEU A 40 -6.20 8.91 0.43
C LEU A 40 -7.15 9.77 -0.40
N TYR A 41 -6.71 10.05 -1.61
CA TYR A 41 -7.46 10.81 -2.61
C TYR A 41 -7.50 10.06 -3.92
N ARG A 42 -8.63 10.16 -4.61
CA ARG A 42 -8.85 9.66 -5.96
C ARG A 42 -8.80 10.84 -6.92
N PHE A 43 -7.82 10.88 -7.82
CA PHE A 43 -7.63 11.93 -8.81
C PHE A 43 -8.06 11.44 -10.18
N ASN A 44 -9.00 12.14 -10.81
CA ASN A 44 -9.39 11.88 -12.19
C ASN A 44 -8.49 12.67 -13.15
N ILE A 45 -7.77 11.96 -14.04
CA ILE A 45 -6.79 12.59 -14.95
C ILE A 45 -7.44 13.41 -16.08
N GLU A 46 -8.70 13.16 -16.43
CA GLU A 46 -9.42 13.90 -17.48
C GLU A 46 -10.02 15.20 -16.91
N THR A 47 -10.73 15.10 -15.78
CA THR A 47 -11.41 16.26 -15.17
C THR A 47 -10.50 17.08 -14.26
N LYS A 48 -9.33 16.54 -13.88
CA LYS A 48 -8.37 17.14 -12.95
C LYS A 48 -8.94 17.36 -11.53
N ILE A 49 -9.95 16.59 -11.15
CA ILE A 49 -10.60 16.68 -9.85
C ILE A 49 -10.03 15.60 -8.92
N SER A 50 -9.63 16.01 -7.71
CA SER A 50 -9.32 15.11 -6.60
C SER A 50 -10.49 15.03 -5.65
N THR A 51 -10.87 13.81 -5.27
CA THR A 51 -11.90 13.55 -4.26
C THR A 51 -11.29 12.72 -3.14
N GLN A 52 -11.48 13.13 -1.89
CA GLN A 52 -11.02 12.34 -0.76
C GLN A 52 -11.81 11.03 -0.68
N ILE A 53 -11.10 9.91 -0.47
CA ILE A 53 -11.71 8.62 -0.14
C ILE A 53 -12.04 8.63 1.35
N ASP A 54 -13.30 8.42 1.70
CA ASP A 54 -13.70 8.35 3.11
C ASP A 54 -13.27 7.01 3.72
N SER A 55 -12.15 7.04 4.40
CA SER A 55 -11.58 5.92 5.16
C SER A 55 -11.90 6.00 6.65
N GLN A 56 -12.89 6.81 7.03
CA GLN A 56 -13.31 7.03 8.41
C GLN A 56 -12.12 7.39 9.34
N TYR A 57 -11.72 6.46 10.24
CA TYR A 57 -10.64 6.69 11.20
C TYR A 57 -9.24 6.43 10.64
N CYS A 58 -9.06 5.77 9.48
CA CYS A 58 -7.77 5.60 8.83
C CYS A 58 -7.32 6.89 8.14
N ASN A 59 -6.87 7.87 8.94
CA ASN A 59 -6.51 9.21 8.49
C ASN A 59 -5.07 9.63 8.91
N HIS A 60 -4.25 8.67 9.28
CA HIS A 60 -2.82 8.78 9.54
C HIS A 60 -2.05 7.73 8.74
N CYS A 61 -2.43 7.56 7.47
CA CYS A 61 -1.76 6.64 6.56
C CYS A 61 -0.39 7.21 6.16
N ASN A 62 0.61 6.33 6.02
CA ASN A 62 1.85 6.66 5.34
C ASN A 62 1.68 6.51 3.81
N ASN A 63 2.78 6.51 3.07
CA ASN A 63 2.78 6.33 1.61
C ASN A 63 2.45 4.90 1.15
N ASP A 64 2.42 3.91 2.07
CA ASP A 64 2.20 2.51 1.71
C ASP A 64 0.70 2.24 1.55
N HIS A 65 0.24 2.33 0.33
CA HIS A 65 -1.12 1.93 -0.04
C HIS A 65 -1.10 1.23 -1.40
N VAL A 66 -1.87 0.16 -1.53
CA VAL A 66 -1.89 -0.67 -2.73
C VAL A 66 -3.33 -1.09 -3.04
N LEU A 67 -3.70 -0.96 -4.32
CA LEU A 67 -5.02 -1.40 -4.80
C LEU A 67 -5.09 -2.92 -4.92
N SER A 68 -6.23 -3.49 -4.55
CA SER A 68 -6.47 -4.92 -4.74
C SER A 68 -6.45 -5.30 -6.22
N PRO A 69 -6.07 -6.55 -6.56
CA PRO A 69 -6.04 -7.01 -7.95
C PRO A 69 -7.37 -6.93 -8.68
N ASP A 70 -8.51 -6.94 -7.99
CA ASP A 70 -9.83 -6.75 -8.59
C ASP A 70 -10.22 -5.26 -8.72
N GLY A 71 -9.44 -4.35 -8.11
CA GLY A 71 -9.65 -2.89 -8.11
C GLY A 71 -10.78 -2.42 -7.21
N LYS A 72 -11.32 -3.26 -6.33
CA LYS A 72 -12.46 -2.91 -5.47
C LYS A 72 -12.08 -2.44 -4.08
N HIS A 73 -10.87 -2.77 -3.63
CA HIS A 73 -10.36 -2.43 -2.30
C HIS A 73 -9.01 -1.74 -2.39
N VAL A 74 -8.66 -1.03 -1.34
CA VAL A 74 -7.32 -0.54 -1.08
C VAL A 74 -6.86 -1.08 0.28
N ALA A 75 -5.60 -1.49 0.35
CA ALA A 75 -4.91 -1.76 1.59
C ALA A 75 -4.00 -0.58 1.92
N VAL A 76 -3.84 -0.26 3.20
CA VAL A 76 -3.06 0.87 3.69
C VAL A 76 -2.28 0.50 4.94
N SER A 77 -1.12 1.13 5.13
CA SER A 77 -0.45 1.23 6.43
C SER A 77 -0.97 2.47 7.15
N HIS A 78 -1.55 2.30 8.33
CA HIS A 78 -2.12 3.37 9.13
C HIS A 78 -1.55 3.37 10.54
N HIS A 79 -1.03 4.53 10.99
CA HIS A 79 -0.55 4.74 12.35
C HIS A 79 -1.74 4.94 13.29
N THR A 80 -1.93 4.00 14.21
CA THR A 80 -3.05 4.06 15.17
C THR A 80 -2.80 5.14 16.23
N ARG A 81 -3.87 5.73 16.74
CA ARG A 81 -3.74 6.81 17.73
C ARG A 81 -3.40 6.31 19.13
N GLU A 82 -3.67 5.05 19.40
CA GLU A 82 -3.49 4.45 20.72
C GLU A 82 -2.00 4.31 21.10
N ASP A 83 -1.18 3.88 20.16
CA ASP A 83 0.25 3.60 20.38
C ASP A 83 1.17 4.24 19.34
N GLY A 84 0.62 4.85 18.27
CA GLY A 84 1.38 5.45 17.18
C GLY A 84 1.97 4.44 16.22
N GLU A 85 1.72 3.15 16.41
CA GLU A 85 2.29 2.09 15.60
C GLU A 85 1.50 1.83 14.31
N SER A 86 2.23 1.42 13.28
CA SER A 86 1.63 1.12 11.97
C SER A 86 0.98 -0.26 11.96
N ARG A 87 -0.25 -0.31 11.44
CA ARG A 87 -1.00 -1.55 11.15
C ARG A 87 -1.61 -1.49 9.78
N ILE A 88 -1.86 -2.65 9.20
CA ILE A 88 -2.47 -2.75 7.87
C ILE A 88 -3.98 -2.89 7.99
N TYR A 89 -4.67 -2.06 7.21
CA TYR A 89 -6.12 -2.06 7.07
C TYR A 89 -6.51 -2.19 5.61
N THR A 90 -7.72 -2.72 5.37
CA THR A 90 -8.35 -2.73 4.04
C THR A 90 -9.72 -2.07 4.10
N PHE A 91 -10.12 -1.40 3.03
CA PHE A 91 -11.47 -0.85 2.86
C PHE A 91 -11.84 -0.72 1.38
N PRO A 92 -13.14 -0.55 1.03
CA PRO A 92 -13.56 -0.37 -0.35
C PRO A 92 -12.95 0.88 -0.98
N ILE A 93 -12.58 0.84 -2.26
CA ILE A 93 -12.00 1.98 -2.98
C ILE A 93 -12.96 3.18 -3.04
N GLU A 94 -14.26 2.95 -2.98
CA GLU A 94 -15.28 4.00 -2.93
C GLU A 94 -15.46 4.61 -1.53
N GLY A 95 -14.68 4.15 -0.55
CA GLY A 95 -14.77 4.52 0.84
C GLY A 95 -15.59 3.55 1.68
N GLY A 96 -15.43 3.63 2.99
CA GLY A 96 -16.15 2.77 3.93
C GLY A 96 -15.35 2.45 5.19
N ALA A 97 -15.91 1.57 6.02
CA ALA A 97 -15.30 1.18 7.28
C ALA A 97 -14.03 0.35 7.06
N PRO A 98 -12.89 0.77 7.62
CA PRO A 98 -11.66 -0.01 7.55
C PRO A 98 -11.77 -1.31 8.36
N THR A 99 -11.20 -2.37 7.79
CA THR A 99 -11.04 -3.68 8.44
C THR A 99 -9.57 -3.87 8.80
N LEU A 100 -9.27 -4.12 10.06
CA LEU A 100 -7.92 -4.43 10.54
C LEU A 100 -7.47 -5.79 10.00
N VAL A 101 -6.29 -5.84 9.39
CA VAL A 101 -5.68 -7.07 8.88
C VAL A 101 -4.55 -7.55 9.78
N THR A 102 -3.63 -6.67 10.18
CA THR A 102 -2.50 -7.02 11.06
C THR A 102 -2.73 -6.52 12.48
N PRO A 103 -3.07 -7.38 13.46
CA PRO A 103 -3.22 -6.94 14.84
C PRO A 103 -1.87 -6.60 15.51
N MET A 104 -0.79 -7.24 15.07
CA MET A 104 0.57 -6.96 15.54
C MET A 104 1.17 -5.76 14.82
N ALA A 105 2.02 -5.01 15.53
CA ALA A 105 2.65 -3.77 15.07
C ALA A 105 4.13 -3.72 15.47
N PRO A 106 4.97 -2.96 14.74
CA PRO A 106 4.63 -2.30 13.49
C PRO A 106 4.51 -3.26 12.30
N SER A 107 3.68 -2.91 11.33
CA SER A 107 3.51 -3.62 10.06
C SER A 107 3.32 -2.61 8.93
N TYR A 108 4.12 -2.73 7.85
CA TYR A 108 4.16 -1.82 6.70
C TYR A 108 3.83 -2.55 5.42
N LEU A 109 2.74 -2.15 4.78
CA LEU A 109 2.19 -2.80 3.59
C LEU A 109 3.07 -2.55 2.36
N HIS A 110 3.20 -3.58 1.50
CA HIS A 110 3.84 -3.42 0.20
C HIS A 110 3.06 -4.04 -0.96
N GLY A 111 2.46 -5.21 -0.80
CA GLY A 111 1.85 -5.85 -1.96
C GLY A 111 0.65 -6.74 -1.67
N TRP A 112 -0.16 -6.96 -2.71
CA TRP A 112 -1.20 -7.99 -2.76
C TRP A 112 -0.71 -9.18 -3.57
N SER A 113 -1.07 -10.39 -3.15
CA SER A 113 -0.98 -11.53 -4.05
C SER A 113 -1.87 -11.33 -5.29
N PRO A 114 -1.49 -11.82 -6.47
CA PRO A 114 -2.26 -11.61 -7.71
C PRO A 114 -3.69 -12.15 -7.67
N ASP A 115 -3.97 -13.13 -6.82
CA ASP A 115 -5.32 -13.67 -6.58
C ASP A 115 -6.13 -12.85 -5.55
N GLY A 116 -5.50 -11.85 -4.91
CA GLY A 116 -6.12 -10.98 -3.92
C GLY A 116 -6.35 -11.61 -2.55
N SER A 117 -5.84 -12.81 -2.30
CA SER A 117 -6.10 -13.54 -1.04
C SER A 117 -5.17 -13.18 0.10
N THR A 118 -3.98 -12.62 -0.20
CA THR A 118 -2.89 -12.45 0.76
C THR A 118 -2.22 -11.09 0.58
N LEU A 119 -1.76 -10.51 1.67
CA LEU A 119 -0.91 -9.31 1.69
C LEU A 119 0.53 -9.70 2.02
N ALA A 120 1.49 -9.05 1.36
CA ALA A 120 2.90 -9.06 1.71
C ALA A 120 3.29 -7.73 2.34
N TYR A 121 4.10 -7.77 3.38
CA TYR A 121 4.47 -6.60 4.16
C TYR A 121 5.79 -6.79 4.88
N CYS A 122 6.41 -5.67 5.27
CA CYS A 122 7.54 -5.65 6.19
C CYS A 122 7.02 -5.44 7.61
N ALA A 123 7.58 -6.14 8.58
CA ALA A 123 7.19 -5.99 9.98
C ALA A 123 8.35 -6.24 10.94
N GLU A 124 8.35 -5.49 12.05
CA GLU A 124 9.26 -5.78 13.14
C GLU A 124 8.63 -6.81 14.07
N ARG A 125 9.35 -7.91 14.26
CA ARG A 125 9.03 -8.93 15.27
C ARG A 125 10.32 -9.30 15.99
N ASN A 126 10.28 -9.35 17.31
CA ASN A 126 11.45 -9.68 18.13
C ASN A 126 12.70 -8.79 17.89
N GLY A 127 12.49 -7.52 17.53
CA GLY A 127 13.56 -6.56 17.29
C GLY A 127 14.23 -6.66 15.92
N GLN A 128 13.62 -7.36 14.96
CA GLN A 128 14.11 -7.49 13.60
C GLN A 128 12.99 -7.24 12.58
N TYR A 129 13.34 -6.53 11.50
CA TYR A 129 12.46 -6.30 10.37
C TYR A 129 12.64 -7.38 9.32
N ASP A 130 11.56 -8.11 9.04
CA ASP A 130 11.50 -9.20 8.08
C ASP A 130 10.26 -9.11 7.19
N ILE A 131 10.24 -9.95 6.17
CA ILE A 131 9.12 -10.09 5.26
C ILE A 131 8.10 -11.08 5.81
N TYR A 132 6.86 -10.65 5.81
CA TYR A 132 5.71 -11.44 6.27
C TYR A 132 4.61 -11.47 5.21
N THR A 133 3.77 -12.48 5.32
CA THR A 133 2.48 -12.53 4.61
C THR A 133 1.35 -12.84 5.58
N ILE A 134 0.14 -12.37 5.24
CA ILE A 134 -1.08 -12.61 6.02
C ILE A 134 -2.28 -12.73 5.08
N PRO A 135 -3.26 -13.62 5.36
CA PRO A 135 -4.53 -13.60 4.63
C PRO A 135 -5.20 -12.23 4.72
N VAL A 136 -5.79 -11.75 3.64
CA VAL A 136 -6.41 -10.41 3.59
C VAL A 136 -7.53 -10.21 4.62
N ASN A 137 -8.19 -11.29 5.02
CA ASN A 137 -9.21 -11.29 6.06
C ASN A 137 -8.64 -11.40 7.49
N GLY A 138 -7.32 -11.27 7.64
CA GLY A 138 -6.63 -11.47 8.91
C GLY A 138 -6.37 -12.96 9.22
N GLY A 139 -5.80 -13.22 10.39
CA GLY A 139 -5.46 -14.56 10.83
C GLY A 139 -3.99 -14.68 11.22
N LEU A 140 -3.39 -15.84 11.00
CA LEU A 140 -1.97 -16.06 11.31
C LEU A 140 -1.08 -15.49 10.23
N GLU A 141 -0.12 -14.66 10.62
CA GLU A 141 0.96 -14.22 9.75
C GLU A 141 2.00 -15.33 9.53
N THR A 142 2.64 -15.31 8.37
CA THR A 142 3.74 -16.22 8.02
C THR A 142 4.99 -15.40 7.78
N GLN A 143 6.04 -15.65 8.56
CA GLN A 143 7.36 -15.07 8.35
C GLN A 143 8.04 -15.76 7.18
N LEU A 144 8.57 -15.00 6.23
CA LEU A 144 9.23 -15.51 5.03
C LEU A 144 10.75 -15.36 5.10
N THR A 145 11.25 -14.38 5.85
CA THR A 145 12.68 -14.17 6.06
C THR A 145 13.01 -14.09 7.54
N ASP A 146 14.24 -14.49 7.91
CA ASP A 146 14.72 -14.52 9.29
C ASP A 146 16.24 -14.27 9.39
N THR A 147 16.83 -13.73 8.30
CA THR A 147 18.27 -13.45 8.26
C THR A 147 18.59 -12.14 8.95
N CYS A 148 19.75 -12.08 9.62
CA CYS A 148 20.19 -10.85 10.27
C CYS A 148 20.23 -9.65 9.31
N GLY A 149 19.61 -8.56 9.71
CA GLY A 149 19.51 -7.31 8.95
C GLY A 149 18.10 -7.01 8.47
N LEU A 150 17.96 -5.83 7.87
CA LEU A 150 16.67 -5.36 7.34
C LEU A 150 16.32 -6.09 6.04
N ASP A 151 15.13 -6.66 6.00
CA ASP A 151 14.44 -7.08 4.78
C ASP A 151 13.17 -6.24 4.63
N ASP A 152 12.97 -5.61 3.47
CA ASP A 152 11.91 -4.62 3.24
C ASP A 152 11.39 -4.63 1.80
N GLY A 153 10.24 -3.99 1.56
CA GLY A 153 9.68 -3.76 0.25
C GLY A 153 9.24 -5.01 -0.52
N PRO A 154 8.48 -5.93 0.09
CA PRO A 154 8.07 -7.16 -0.59
C PRO A 154 7.00 -6.90 -1.66
N GLU A 155 7.27 -7.35 -2.88
CA GLU A 155 6.36 -7.28 -4.01
C GLU A 155 6.13 -8.66 -4.63
N TYR A 156 4.87 -9.03 -4.82
CA TYR A 156 4.53 -10.27 -5.52
C TYR A 156 4.87 -10.17 -7.02
N SER A 157 5.47 -11.23 -7.56
CA SER A 157 5.54 -11.41 -9.01
C SER A 157 4.13 -11.54 -9.61
N PRO A 158 3.92 -11.12 -10.88
CA PRO A 158 2.60 -11.21 -11.51
C PRO A 158 2.03 -12.64 -11.59
N CYS A 159 2.87 -13.66 -11.56
CA CYS A 159 2.45 -15.06 -11.53
C CYS A 159 2.19 -15.60 -10.11
N GLY A 160 2.42 -14.81 -9.07
CA GLY A 160 2.21 -15.19 -7.66
C GLY A 160 3.20 -16.21 -7.09
N LYS A 161 4.20 -16.63 -7.87
CA LYS A 161 5.15 -17.67 -7.43
C LYS A 161 6.34 -17.15 -6.63
N TYR A 162 6.63 -15.85 -6.75
CA TYR A 162 7.79 -15.22 -6.15
C TYR A 162 7.39 -13.94 -5.45
N ILE A 163 8.18 -13.57 -4.43
CA ILE A 163 8.16 -12.24 -3.81
C ILE A 163 9.55 -11.66 -3.98
N TRP A 164 9.62 -10.41 -4.51
CA TRP A 164 10.81 -9.60 -4.58
C TRP A 164 10.90 -8.75 -3.32
N PHE A 165 12.07 -8.56 -2.79
CA PHE A 165 12.28 -7.69 -1.65
C PHE A 165 13.71 -7.15 -1.63
N ASN A 166 13.92 -6.07 -0.88
CA ASN A 166 15.23 -5.51 -0.60
C ASN A 166 15.82 -6.16 0.65
N SER A 167 17.12 -6.37 0.67
CA SER A 167 17.80 -7.00 1.80
C SER A 167 19.21 -6.44 1.98
N VAL A 168 19.63 -6.25 3.21
CA VAL A 168 21.02 -5.87 3.55
C VAL A 168 21.90 -7.07 3.88
N ARG A 169 21.42 -8.29 3.68
CA ARG A 169 22.14 -9.54 4.03
C ARG A 169 23.46 -9.76 3.29
N SER A 170 23.67 -9.09 2.17
CA SER A 170 24.89 -9.20 1.37
C SER A 170 25.82 -7.96 1.48
N GLY A 171 25.48 -7.01 2.34
CA GLY A 171 26.25 -5.78 2.55
C GLY A 171 25.86 -4.64 1.64
#